data_78387fde4480e41360eb018f8e8586ad
#
_entry.id   78387fde4480e41360eb018f8e8586ad
#
_cell.length_a   1.000
_cell.length_b   1.000
_cell.length_c   1.000
_cell.angle_alpha   90.00
_cell.angle_beta   90.00
_cell.angle_gamma   90.00
#
_symmetry.space_group_name_H-M   'P 1'
#
loop_
_entity.id
_entity.type
_entity.pdbx_description
1 polymer ?
#
loop_
_entity_poly.entity_id
_entity_poly.type
_entity_poly.pdbx_seq_one_letter_code
_entity_poly.pdbx_strand_id
1 'polypeptide(L)'
;YKDESKRFNLKSFKALGGAYAVEKVTRGNKEIVISTATAGNHGRSVAWGSKKLGLKCKIFISEYVSEFRAKVMRSFGADVIRVKGNYDASLKECIKQSKQNNWQIVQDVAWQDYKLVPKLTMAGYSVMMKEISEQINNEQISHVILQAGVGGMAAAMVAGIARYLDNVPKVIVVDPDNAACVMAVS
;
A
#
# COMPACT_ATOMS: atom_id res chain seq x y z
N TYR A 1 5.77 -20.60 0.40
CA TYR A 1 4.72 -19.61 0.73
C TYR A 1 5.27 -18.57 1.70
N LYS A 2 5.24 -17.27 1.32
CA LYS A 2 5.60 -16.15 2.20
C LYS A 2 4.36 -15.68 2.95
N ASP A 3 4.26 -16.03 4.22
CA ASP A 3 3.12 -15.68 5.06
C ASP A 3 3.27 -14.29 5.70
N GLU A 4 2.42 -13.36 5.27
CA GLU A 4 2.35 -12.00 5.78
C GLU A 4 1.19 -11.79 6.78
N SER A 5 0.51 -12.84 7.20
CA SER A 5 -0.65 -12.78 8.09
C SER A 5 -0.33 -12.23 9.49
N LYS A 6 0.93 -12.36 9.91
CA LYS A 6 1.40 -11.87 11.22
C LYS A 6 2.18 -10.55 11.14
N ARG A 7 2.38 -9.98 9.95
CA ARG A 7 3.15 -8.75 9.76
C ARG A 7 2.60 -7.62 10.64
N PHE A 8 3.39 -7.19 11.61
CA PHE A 8 3.05 -6.11 12.57
C PHE A 8 1.66 -6.26 13.26
N ASN A 9 1.12 -7.48 13.33
CA ASN A 9 -0.25 -7.78 13.77
C ASN A 9 -1.35 -7.11 12.91
N LEU A 10 -1.01 -6.70 11.68
CA LEU A 10 -1.95 -6.07 10.75
C LEU A 10 -2.54 -7.05 9.73
N LYS A 11 -2.13 -8.31 9.76
CA LYS A 11 -2.61 -9.37 8.85
C LYS A 11 -2.47 -9.01 7.36
N SER A 12 -1.42 -8.25 7.00
CA SER A 12 -1.20 -7.79 5.63
C SER A 12 0.21 -7.22 5.45
N PHE A 13 0.83 -7.47 4.31
CA PHE A 13 2.11 -6.87 3.90
C PHE A 13 2.02 -5.35 3.68
N LYS A 14 0.83 -4.80 3.49
CA LYS A 14 0.62 -3.38 3.11
C LYS A 14 1.31 -2.39 4.05
N ALA A 15 1.51 -2.75 5.32
CA ALA A 15 2.22 -1.90 6.29
C ALA A 15 3.69 -1.64 5.91
N LEU A 16 4.36 -2.58 5.26
CA LEU A 16 5.72 -2.38 4.76
C LEU A 16 5.82 -1.17 3.82
N GLY A 17 4.86 -1.03 2.90
CA GLY A 17 4.84 0.07 1.95
C GLY A 17 4.18 1.34 2.50
N GLY A 18 2.97 1.22 3.04
CA GLY A 18 2.19 2.38 3.48
C GLY A 18 2.84 3.14 4.64
N ALA A 19 3.32 2.44 5.67
CA ALA A 19 3.98 3.09 6.79
C ALA A 19 5.36 3.66 6.39
N TYR A 20 6.11 2.97 5.53
CA TYR A 20 7.36 3.49 4.99
C TYR A 20 7.14 4.77 4.18
N ALA A 21 6.12 4.79 3.31
CA ALA A 21 5.79 5.98 2.54
C ALA A 21 5.43 7.16 3.46
N VAL A 22 4.62 6.93 4.52
CA VAL A 22 4.30 7.96 5.52
C VAL A 22 5.57 8.53 6.15
N GLU A 23 6.49 7.68 6.61
CA GLU A 23 7.75 8.10 7.21
C GLU A 23 8.59 8.94 6.24
N LYS A 24 8.72 8.50 4.98
CA LYS A 24 9.55 9.18 3.97
C LYS A 24 8.98 10.54 3.53
N VAL A 25 7.66 10.68 3.40
CA VAL A 25 7.06 11.95 2.97
C VAL A 25 7.05 12.99 4.09
N THR A 26 7.00 12.56 5.35
CA THR A 26 6.96 13.49 6.49
C THR A 26 8.34 13.96 6.93
N ARG A 27 9.39 13.15 6.70
CA ARG A 27 10.77 13.48 7.07
C ARG A 27 10.90 13.99 8.51
N GLY A 28 10.11 13.42 9.44
CA GLY A 28 10.10 13.80 10.85
C GLY A 28 9.23 15.02 11.19
N ASN A 29 8.65 15.71 10.21
CA ASN A 29 7.73 16.81 10.48
C ASN A 29 6.38 16.27 10.98
N LYS A 30 6.03 16.57 12.23
CA LYS A 30 4.82 16.10 12.91
C LYS A 30 3.58 16.97 12.66
N GLU A 31 3.74 18.12 12.06
CA GLU A 31 2.62 19.03 11.71
C GLU A 31 1.89 18.60 10.44
N ILE A 32 2.49 17.70 9.66
CA ILE A 32 1.89 17.19 8.43
C ILE A 32 0.68 16.30 8.76
N VAL A 33 -0.45 16.61 8.14
CA VAL A 33 -1.63 15.74 8.15
C VAL A 33 -1.56 14.78 6.96
N ILE A 34 -1.64 13.51 7.23
CA ILE A 34 -1.64 12.46 6.19
C ILE A 34 -3.07 12.23 5.71
N SER A 35 -3.24 12.03 4.41
CA SER A 35 -4.53 11.68 3.80
C SER A 35 -4.40 10.52 2.82
N THR A 36 -5.44 9.71 2.69
CA THR A 36 -5.53 8.63 1.69
C THR A 36 -6.97 8.27 1.40
N ALA A 37 -7.23 7.72 0.21
CA ALA A 37 -8.50 7.07 -0.13
C ALA A 37 -8.30 5.56 -0.24
N THR A 38 -9.17 4.76 0.39
CA THR A 38 -8.96 3.32 0.48
C THR A 38 -10.21 2.53 0.83
N ALA A 39 -10.24 1.27 0.43
CA ALA A 39 -11.27 0.32 0.86
C ALA A 39 -10.76 -0.71 1.90
N GLY A 40 -9.47 -0.68 2.28
CA GLY A 40 -8.96 -1.75 3.13
C GLY A 40 -7.54 -1.63 3.67
N ASN A 41 -6.70 -2.59 3.32
CA ASN A 41 -5.39 -2.78 3.95
C ASN A 41 -4.40 -1.63 3.75
N HIS A 42 -4.49 -0.88 2.65
CA HIS A 42 -3.66 0.31 2.46
C HIS A 42 -3.97 1.37 3.53
N GLY A 43 -5.25 1.71 3.73
CA GLY A 43 -5.65 2.65 4.77
C GLY A 43 -5.27 2.21 6.18
N ARG A 44 -5.40 0.89 6.49
CA ARG A 44 -4.88 0.35 7.76
C ARG A 44 -3.38 0.62 7.93
N SER A 45 -2.61 0.41 6.87
CA SER A 45 -1.16 0.61 6.91
C SER A 45 -0.78 2.07 7.09
N VAL A 46 -1.47 2.97 6.40
CA VAL A 46 -1.28 4.43 6.51
C VAL A 46 -1.70 4.93 7.90
N ALA A 47 -2.87 4.50 8.40
CA ALA A 47 -3.33 4.84 9.75
C ALA A 47 -2.36 4.36 10.84
N TRP A 48 -1.90 3.10 10.73
CA TRP A 48 -0.93 2.53 11.67
C TRP A 48 0.42 3.26 11.62
N GLY A 49 0.94 3.54 10.43
CA GLY A 49 2.17 4.30 10.25
C GLY A 49 2.05 5.72 10.82
N SER A 50 0.95 6.40 10.54
CA SER A 50 0.67 7.73 11.08
C SER A 50 0.61 7.72 12.61
N LYS A 51 -0.08 6.74 13.22
CA LYS A 51 -0.13 6.56 14.67
C LYS A 51 1.26 6.36 15.29
N LYS A 52 2.09 5.52 14.66
CA LYS A 52 3.47 5.25 15.13
C LYS A 52 4.35 6.51 15.12
N LEU A 53 4.10 7.41 14.20
CA LEU A 53 4.85 8.67 14.04
C LEU A 53 4.18 9.86 14.74
N GLY A 54 3.05 9.67 15.41
CA GLY A 54 2.31 10.74 16.09
C GLY A 54 1.65 11.75 15.15
N LEU A 55 1.26 11.33 13.95
CA LEU A 55 0.69 12.17 12.89
C LEU A 55 -0.83 12.08 12.88
N LYS A 56 -1.49 13.17 12.50
CA LYS A 56 -2.92 13.16 12.15
C LYS A 56 -3.12 12.45 10.81
N CYS A 57 -4.19 11.65 10.70
CA CYS A 57 -4.50 10.87 9.50
C CYS A 57 -5.97 11.00 9.13
N LYS A 58 -6.25 11.34 7.89
CA LYS A 58 -7.58 11.44 7.27
C LYS A 58 -7.75 10.33 6.24
N ILE A 59 -8.75 9.49 6.38
CA ILE A 59 -8.99 8.37 5.45
C ILE A 59 -10.37 8.50 4.82
N PHE A 60 -10.38 8.65 3.50
CA PHE A 60 -11.59 8.73 2.70
C PHE A 60 -12.01 7.34 2.25
N ILE A 61 -13.22 6.95 2.57
CA ILE A 61 -13.79 5.66 2.20
C ILE A 61 -15.12 5.84 1.46
N SER A 62 -15.40 4.95 0.51
CA SER A 62 -16.71 4.87 -0.12
C SER A 62 -17.78 4.51 0.92
N GLU A 63 -19.01 4.97 0.70
CA GLU A 63 -20.16 4.61 1.55
C GLU A 63 -20.40 3.10 1.63
N TYR A 64 -19.98 2.34 0.63
CA TYR A 64 -20.12 0.87 0.57
C TYR A 64 -19.07 0.12 1.41
N VAL A 65 -18.06 0.78 1.93
CA VAL A 65 -17.05 0.14 2.78
C VAL A 65 -17.66 -0.24 4.12
N SER A 66 -17.47 -1.50 4.53
CA SER A 66 -18.06 -2.01 5.78
C SER A 66 -17.62 -1.20 7.01
N GLU A 67 -18.50 -1.08 7.98
CA GLU A 67 -18.19 -0.39 9.24
C GLU A 67 -17.08 -1.09 10.02
N PHE A 68 -16.95 -2.41 9.89
CA PHE A 68 -15.83 -3.13 10.49
C PHE A 68 -14.47 -2.57 10.02
N ARG A 69 -14.29 -2.35 8.71
CA ARG A 69 -13.06 -1.78 8.17
C ARG A 69 -12.83 -0.34 8.63
N ALA A 70 -13.89 0.46 8.68
CA ALA A 70 -13.81 1.83 9.20
C ALA A 70 -13.40 1.85 10.68
N LYS A 71 -13.98 0.99 11.52
CA LYS A 71 -13.62 0.86 12.96
C LYS A 71 -12.14 0.48 13.14
N VAL A 72 -11.61 -0.43 12.33
CA VAL A 72 -10.20 -0.80 12.40
C VAL A 72 -9.28 0.39 12.10
N MET A 73 -9.59 1.20 11.10
CA MET A 73 -8.80 2.41 10.79
C MET A 73 -8.90 3.45 11.92
N ARG A 74 -10.09 3.67 12.48
CA ARG A 74 -10.29 4.56 13.64
C ARG A 74 -9.53 4.09 14.88
N SER A 75 -9.38 2.78 15.09
CA SER A 75 -8.61 2.24 16.24
C SER A 75 -7.12 2.61 16.19
N PHE A 76 -6.63 2.97 15.02
CA PHE A 76 -5.30 3.57 14.85
C PHE A 76 -5.31 5.10 14.92
N GLY A 77 -6.42 5.73 15.33
CA GLY A 77 -6.52 7.18 15.49
C GLY A 77 -6.79 7.94 14.19
N ALA A 78 -7.12 7.25 13.10
CA ALA A 78 -7.49 7.92 11.86
C ALA A 78 -8.91 8.50 11.95
N ASP A 79 -9.08 9.70 11.39
CA ASP A 79 -10.38 10.28 11.12
C ASP A 79 -10.88 9.72 9.78
N VAL A 80 -11.96 8.94 9.84
CA VAL A 80 -12.49 8.21 8.68
C VAL A 80 -13.72 8.95 8.14
N ILE A 81 -13.59 9.45 6.91
CA ILE A 81 -14.57 10.26 6.20
C ILE A 81 -15.27 9.38 5.16
N ARG A 82 -16.58 9.19 5.31
CA ARG A 82 -17.41 8.50 4.31
C ARG A 82 -17.80 9.44 3.19
N VAL A 83 -17.56 9.00 1.96
CA VAL A 83 -17.92 9.74 0.76
C VAL A 83 -19.02 8.99 0.04
N LYS A 84 -20.07 9.71 -0.39
CA LYS A 84 -21.15 9.14 -1.19
C LYS A 84 -20.60 8.72 -2.56
N GLY A 85 -20.90 7.51 -2.96
CA GLY A 85 -20.45 6.93 -4.22
C GLY A 85 -19.33 5.88 -4.05
N ASN A 86 -18.65 5.57 -5.15
CA ASN A 86 -17.65 4.50 -5.24
C ASN A 86 -16.25 4.94 -4.77
N TYR A 87 -15.25 4.08 -5.03
CA TYR A 87 -13.85 4.36 -4.73
C TYR A 87 -13.34 5.63 -5.43
N ASP A 88 -13.69 5.83 -6.70
CA ASP A 88 -13.22 6.99 -7.46
C ASP A 88 -13.75 8.30 -6.89
N ALA A 89 -15.00 8.31 -6.40
CA ALA A 89 -15.56 9.45 -5.67
C ALA A 89 -14.75 9.75 -4.40
N SER A 90 -14.38 8.72 -3.65
CA SER A 90 -13.56 8.86 -2.44
C SER A 90 -12.16 9.40 -2.75
N LEU A 91 -11.54 8.93 -3.83
CA LEU A 91 -10.23 9.42 -4.27
C LEU A 91 -10.28 10.88 -4.71
N LYS A 92 -11.28 11.25 -5.51
CA LYS A 92 -11.50 12.66 -5.95
C LYS A 92 -11.69 13.59 -4.76
N GLU A 93 -12.49 13.20 -3.78
CA GLU A 93 -12.73 14.01 -2.59
C GLU A 93 -11.48 14.10 -1.70
N CYS A 94 -10.73 13.00 -1.56
CA CYS A 94 -9.43 13.00 -0.90
C CYS A 94 -8.46 13.99 -1.53
N ILE A 95 -8.29 13.95 -2.86
CA ILE A 95 -7.42 14.87 -3.59
C ILE A 95 -7.86 16.33 -3.39
N LYS A 96 -9.16 16.60 -3.54
CA LYS A 96 -9.75 17.93 -3.38
C LYS A 96 -9.48 18.49 -1.98
N GLN A 97 -9.86 17.76 -0.93
CA GLN A 97 -9.67 18.24 0.45
C GLN A 97 -8.21 18.35 0.83
N SER A 98 -7.37 17.43 0.36
CA SER A 98 -5.93 17.48 0.61
C SER A 98 -5.29 18.73 0.02
N LYS A 99 -5.69 19.11 -1.20
CA LYS A 99 -5.22 20.34 -1.85
C LYS A 99 -5.70 21.59 -1.09
N GLN A 100 -6.96 21.61 -0.65
CA GLN A 100 -7.54 22.74 0.08
C GLN A 100 -6.90 22.96 1.46
N ASN A 101 -6.51 21.88 2.14
CA ASN A 101 -6.03 21.92 3.51
C ASN A 101 -4.51 21.66 3.63
N ASN A 102 -3.79 21.59 2.51
CA ASN A 102 -2.37 21.28 2.47
C ASN A 102 -2.01 19.95 3.19
N TRP A 103 -2.82 18.90 3.00
CA TRP A 103 -2.53 17.57 3.53
C TRP A 103 -1.66 16.77 2.57
N GLN A 104 -0.81 15.93 3.11
CA GLN A 104 0.05 15.04 2.33
C GLN A 104 -0.71 13.77 1.97
N ILE A 105 -0.98 13.57 0.68
CA ILE A 105 -1.59 12.33 0.18
C ILE A 105 -0.55 11.20 0.23
N VAL A 106 -0.98 10.03 0.74
CA VAL A 106 -0.23 8.77 0.70
C VAL A 106 -1.10 7.69 0.07
N GLN A 107 -1.06 7.62 -1.26
CA GLN A 107 -1.81 6.67 -2.09
C GLN A 107 -0.88 5.67 -2.75
N ASP A 108 -1.31 4.43 -2.93
CA ASP A 108 -0.54 3.35 -3.55
C ASP A 108 -0.77 3.19 -5.06
N VAL A 109 -1.58 4.06 -5.66
CA VAL A 109 -1.84 4.16 -7.09
C VAL A 109 -1.19 5.42 -7.64
N ALA A 110 -0.56 5.32 -8.82
CA ALA A 110 0.05 6.45 -9.51
C ALA A 110 -0.93 7.13 -10.48
N TRP A 111 -0.75 8.43 -10.70
CA TRP A 111 -1.33 9.22 -11.79
C TRP A 111 -0.31 10.22 -12.31
N GLN A 112 -0.67 11.03 -13.32
CA GLN A 112 0.25 11.83 -14.14
C GLN A 112 1.37 12.53 -13.33
N ASP A 113 1.03 13.26 -12.27
CA ASP A 113 1.99 14.03 -11.47
C ASP A 113 2.23 13.44 -10.07
N TYR A 114 1.70 12.23 -9.81
CA TYR A 114 1.78 11.58 -8.51
C TYR A 114 2.46 10.21 -8.65
N LYS A 115 3.79 10.20 -8.71
CA LYS A 115 4.58 8.98 -8.93
C LYS A 115 5.53 8.66 -7.77
N LEU A 116 5.96 9.67 -7.00
CA LEU A 116 6.95 9.47 -5.94
C LEU A 116 6.43 8.59 -4.81
N VAL A 117 5.24 8.88 -4.29
CA VAL A 117 4.70 8.15 -3.14
C VAL A 117 4.37 6.68 -3.45
N PRO A 118 3.76 6.34 -4.61
CA PRO A 118 3.65 4.95 -5.05
C PRO A 118 5.01 4.24 -5.14
N LYS A 119 6.05 4.90 -5.65
CA LYS A 119 7.42 4.34 -5.67
C LYS A 119 7.98 4.09 -4.27
N LEU A 120 7.75 5.00 -3.32
CA LEU A 120 8.13 4.80 -1.92
C LEU A 120 7.38 3.61 -1.31
N THR A 121 6.09 3.47 -1.61
CA THR A 121 5.28 2.33 -1.18
C THR A 121 5.84 1.00 -1.73
N MET A 122 6.19 0.96 -3.02
CA MET A 122 6.84 -0.20 -3.63
C MET A 122 8.21 -0.48 -3.00
N ALA A 123 9.01 0.56 -2.72
CA ALA A 123 10.29 0.42 -2.04
C ALA A 123 10.13 -0.22 -0.66
N GLY A 124 9.09 0.12 0.10
CA GLY A 124 8.77 -0.54 1.36
C GLY A 124 8.44 -2.04 1.18
N TYR A 125 7.74 -2.42 0.11
CA TYR A 125 7.42 -3.82 -0.18
C TYR A 125 8.66 -4.65 -0.54
N SER A 126 9.75 -4.05 -1.03
CA SER A 126 10.97 -4.78 -1.40
C SER A 126 11.62 -5.52 -0.22
N VAL A 127 11.30 -5.15 1.02
CA VAL A 127 11.71 -5.86 2.24
C VAL A 127 11.30 -7.33 2.19
N MET A 128 10.11 -7.65 1.65
CA MET A 128 9.66 -9.05 1.53
C MET A 128 10.62 -9.88 0.69
N MET A 129 11.10 -9.34 -0.44
CA MET A 129 12.01 -10.11 -1.31
C MET A 129 13.38 -10.31 -0.67
N LYS A 130 13.88 -9.30 0.05
CA LYS A 130 15.11 -9.46 0.84
C LYS A 130 14.94 -10.56 1.88
N GLU A 131 13.85 -10.55 2.64
CA GLU A 131 13.56 -11.63 3.61
C GLU A 131 13.43 -13.00 2.93
N ILE A 132 12.79 -13.08 1.77
CA ILE A 132 12.67 -14.32 1.00
C ILE A 132 14.06 -14.83 0.62
N SER A 133 14.93 -14.00 0.07
CA SER A 133 16.29 -14.39 -0.33
C SER A 133 17.11 -14.95 0.84
N GLU A 134 16.89 -14.44 2.05
CA GLU A 134 17.53 -14.95 3.27
C GLU A 134 16.89 -16.26 3.77
N GLN A 135 15.59 -16.49 3.50
CA GLN A 135 14.82 -17.63 3.99
C GLN A 135 14.90 -18.87 3.10
N ILE A 136 15.17 -18.72 1.81
CA ILE A 136 15.25 -19.86 0.87
C ILE A 136 16.53 -20.66 0.92
N ASN A 137 17.52 -20.24 1.73
CA ASN A 137 18.77 -21.00 1.96
C ASN A 137 19.46 -21.50 0.67
N ASN A 138 19.56 -20.64 -0.35
CA ASN A 138 20.13 -20.95 -1.67
C ASN A 138 19.35 -22.01 -2.50
N GLU A 139 18.12 -22.33 -2.12
CA GLU A 139 17.28 -23.18 -2.97
C GLU A 139 16.99 -22.49 -4.31
N GLN A 140 17.06 -23.25 -5.41
CA GLN A 140 16.71 -22.73 -6.72
C GLN A 140 15.19 -22.66 -6.88
N ILE A 141 14.69 -21.47 -7.12
CA ILE A 141 13.26 -21.22 -7.39
C ILE A 141 13.05 -21.16 -8.90
N SER A 142 12.20 -22.02 -9.44
CA SER A 142 11.84 -22.02 -10.86
C SER A 142 10.71 -21.04 -11.20
N HIS A 143 9.76 -20.84 -10.29
CA HIS A 143 8.56 -20.03 -10.50
C HIS A 143 8.22 -19.21 -9.25
N VAL A 144 7.78 -17.98 -9.45
CA VAL A 144 7.22 -17.11 -8.40
C VAL A 144 5.80 -16.71 -8.81
N ILE A 145 4.82 -17.00 -7.96
CA ILE A 145 3.42 -16.68 -8.19
C ILE A 145 3.05 -15.48 -7.32
N LEU A 146 2.58 -14.40 -7.93
CA LEU A 146 2.26 -13.13 -7.28
C LEU A 146 0.80 -12.75 -7.54
N GLN A 147 0.05 -12.45 -6.50
CA GLN A 147 -1.25 -11.82 -6.67
C GLN A 147 -1.08 -10.33 -7.01
N ALA A 148 -1.98 -9.79 -7.81
CA ALA A 148 -2.04 -8.37 -8.09
C ALA A 148 -3.41 -7.77 -7.78
N GLY A 149 -3.43 -6.50 -7.50
CA GLY A 149 -4.54 -5.59 -7.50
C GLY A 149 -4.13 -4.42 -8.41
N VAL A 150 -3.42 -3.43 -7.86
CA VAL A 150 -2.89 -2.30 -8.66
C VAL A 150 -1.43 -2.51 -9.09
N GLY A 151 -0.88 -3.72 -8.94
CA GLY A 151 0.43 -4.13 -9.44
C GLY A 151 1.65 -3.73 -8.58
N GLY A 152 1.51 -2.81 -7.64
CA GLY A 152 2.67 -2.26 -6.90
C GLY A 152 3.49 -3.28 -6.11
N MET A 153 2.85 -4.29 -5.50
CA MET A 153 3.56 -5.37 -4.82
C MET A 153 4.28 -6.28 -5.82
N ALA A 154 3.60 -6.67 -6.90
CA ALA A 154 4.20 -7.51 -7.92
C ALA A 154 5.43 -6.83 -8.54
N ALA A 155 5.35 -5.55 -8.88
CA ALA A 155 6.48 -4.77 -9.38
C ALA A 155 7.66 -4.72 -8.38
N ALA A 156 7.39 -4.53 -7.09
CA ALA A 156 8.42 -4.54 -6.06
C ALA A 156 9.10 -5.91 -5.92
N MET A 157 8.33 -7.00 -6.03
CA MET A 157 8.87 -8.37 -5.99
C MET A 157 9.73 -8.66 -7.20
N VAL A 158 9.30 -8.28 -8.41
CA VAL A 158 10.09 -8.47 -9.65
C VAL A 158 11.42 -7.71 -9.56
N ALA A 159 11.40 -6.44 -9.12
CA ALA A 159 12.62 -5.68 -8.90
C ALA A 159 13.53 -6.31 -7.83
N GLY A 160 12.94 -6.87 -6.78
CA GLY A 160 13.66 -7.57 -5.74
C GLY A 160 14.27 -8.91 -6.20
N ILE A 161 13.57 -9.67 -7.03
CA ILE A 161 14.08 -10.89 -7.67
C ILE A 161 15.38 -10.57 -8.43
N ALA A 162 15.34 -9.58 -9.31
CA ALA A 162 16.50 -9.16 -10.08
C ALA A 162 17.69 -8.66 -9.22
N ARG A 163 17.42 -8.25 -7.98
CA ARG A 163 18.44 -7.73 -7.06
C ARG A 163 19.02 -8.78 -6.12
N TYR A 164 18.22 -9.75 -5.68
CA TYR A 164 18.56 -10.62 -4.54
C TYR A 164 18.65 -12.10 -4.90
N LEU A 165 18.24 -12.50 -6.10
CA LEU A 165 18.38 -13.89 -6.56
C LEU A 165 19.42 -14.01 -7.67
N ASP A 166 20.25 -15.04 -7.58
CA ASP A 166 21.28 -15.33 -8.62
C ASP A 166 20.64 -15.85 -9.91
N ASN A 167 19.52 -16.54 -9.80
CA ASN A 167 18.71 -16.99 -10.94
C ASN A 167 17.40 -16.24 -10.99
N VAL A 168 16.91 -15.92 -12.19
CA VAL A 168 15.64 -15.23 -12.40
C VAL A 168 14.54 -16.27 -12.65
N PRO A 169 13.66 -16.53 -11.67
CA PRO A 169 12.54 -17.44 -11.84
C PRO A 169 11.51 -16.89 -12.82
N LYS A 170 10.69 -17.78 -13.38
CA LYS A 170 9.51 -17.36 -14.15
C LYS A 170 8.49 -16.71 -13.20
N VAL A 171 8.12 -15.47 -13.47
CA VAL A 171 7.11 -14.76 -12.66
C VAL A 171 5.74 -14.93 -13.30
N ILE A 172 4.78 -15.35 -12.48
CA ILE A 172 3.37 -15.49 -12.86
C ILE A 172 2.56 -14.50 -11.98
N VAL A 173 1.93 -13.53 -12.63
CA VAL A 173 1.04 -12.57 -11.94
C VAL A 173 -0.38 -13.07 -12.08
N VAL A 174 -1.10 -13.10 -10.96
CA VAL A 174 -2.51 -13.52 -10.89
C VAL A 174 -3.38 -12.32 -10.54
N ASP A 175 -4.22 -11.94 -11.48
CA ASP A 175 -5.23 -10.88 -11.33
C ASP A 175 -6.64 -11.50 -11.25
N PRO A 176 -7.60 -10.89 -10.51
CA PRO A 176 -8.99 -11.30 -10.58
C PRO A 176 -9.63 -10.82 -11.90
N ASP A 177 -10.44 -11.66 -12.54
CA ASP A 177 -11.05 -11.38 -13.84
C ASP A 177 -11.78 -10.04 -13.93
N ASN A 178 -12.49 -9.66 -12.84
CA ASN A 178 -13.26 -8.42 -12.79
C ASN A 178 -12.42 -7.17 -12.37
N ALA A 179 -11.13 -7.34 -12.16
CA ALA A 179 -10.21 -6.25 -11.74
C ALA A 179 -8.77 -6.53 -12.18
N ALA A 180 -8.58 -6.98 -13.42
CA ALA A 180 -7.30 -7.35 -14.00
C ALA A 180 -6.46 -6.11 -14.39
N CYS A 181 -6.05 -5.32 -13.40
CA CYS A 181 -5.38 -4.03 -13.63
C CYS A 181 -4.01 -4.17 -14.28
N VAL A 182 -3.26 -5.23 -13.96
CA VAL A 182 -1.93 -5.45 -14.54
C VAL A 182 -2.06 -5.92 -15.98
N MET A 183 -2.98 -6.85 -16.25
CA MET A 183 -3.25 -7.34 -17.61
C MET A 183 -3.77 -6.25 -18.55
N ALA A 184 -4.52 -5.27 -18.03
CA ALA A 184 -5.09 -4.20 -18.84
C ALA A 184 -4.06 -3.17 -19.35
N VAL A 185 -2.84 -3.16 -18.80
CA VAL A 185 -1.77 -2.20 -19.14
C VAL A 185 -0.51 -2.88 -19.71
N SER A 186 -0.53 -4.21 -19.83
CA SER A 186 0.58 -5.01 -20.39
C SER A 186 0.55 -5.11 -21.92
#